data_4240e4dfd51f16417f0f06def508954e
#
_entry.id   4240e4dfd51f16417f0f06def508954e
#
_cell.length_a   1.000
_cell.length_b   1.000
_cell.length_c   1.000
_cell.angle_alpha   90.00
_cell.angle_beta   90.00
_cell.angle_gamma   90.00
#
_symmetry.space_group_name_H-M   'P 1'
#
loop_
_entity.id
_entity.type
_entity.pdbx_description
1 polymer ?
#
loop_
_entity_poly.entity_id
_entity_poly.type
_entity_poly.pdbx_seq_one_letter_code
_entity_poly.pdbx_strand_id
1 'polypeptide(L)'
;PQEISIALLEDKRLVEYQNETRSANFSVGNIYIAKVKKLMPGLNACFVDVGYERDAFLHYLDLGSQFNSYAKYLKQVQSDRKKLFPFAKASHQPDLKKDGSVQQTLTVGQEVLVQIVKEPISTKGPRLTAELSFAGRYLVLIPFGDKVSVSSKIKSGEERARLKQLIHSIKPKNCGVIVRTVAEGKRVAELDAELKILTKRWEDAIVKVQKTQQRPQLVYEETGRAVALLRDLFNPSYENIYVDDEEVCKDVKDYVALIAPEKAGIVKKYTGKVPIFDNFNVTKQIKASFGKTVNYAHGAYLIIEHTEAMHVVDVNSGNRSRNENGQEATALETNLGAADELARQLRLRDMGGIIVVDFIDMNLAEDRQMLYERMCKDMQKDRARHNILPLSKFGLMQITRQRVRPAMDVNVEETCPSCNGTGKIKSSILFTDQLERKIDQLVNKIGIKRFYLHVHPYVAAYINQGVVSLKRKWQLKYG
;
A
#
# COMPACT_ATOMS: atom_id res chain seq x y z
N PRO A 1 -10.06 14.42 -10.01
CA PRO A 1 -10.24 14.15 -8.57
C PRO A 1 -8.91 14.15 -7.85
N GLN A 2 -8.89 14.71 -6.64
CA GLN A 2 -7.65 14.78 -5.84
C GLN A 2 -7.31 13.44 -5.14
N GLU A 3 -8.29 12.56 -5.04
CA GLU A 3 -8.14 11.22 -4.44
C GLU A 3 -8.78 10.16 -5.32
N ILE A 4 -8.16 9.00 -5.38
CA ILE A 4 -8.69 7.81 -6.07
C ILE A 4 -8.80 6.70 -5.04
N SER A 5 -10.02 6.22 -4.81
CA SER A 5 -10.30 5.08 -3.95
C SER A 5 -10.68 3.88 -4.81
N ILE A 6 -10.02 2.76 -4.58
CA ILE A 6 -10.23 1.53 -5.34
C ILE A 6 -10.57 0.39 -4.38
N ALA A 7 -11.66 -0.32 -4.64
CA ALA A 7 -12.09 -1.48 -3.88
C ALA A 7 -12.19 -2.70 -4.79
N LEU A 8 -11.59 -3.81 -4.38
CA LEU A 8 -11.72 -5.11 -5.02
C LEU A 8 -12.64 -6.00 -4.19
N LEU A 9 -13.65 -6.56 -4.85
CA LEU A 9 -14.60 -7.47 -4.22
C LEU A 9 -14.47 -8.87 -4.85
N GLU A 10 -14.40 -9.90 -4.01
CA GLU A 10 -14.56 -11.30 -4.38
C GLU A 10 -15.90 -11.78 -3.78
N ASP A 11 -16.84 -12.23 -4.62
CA ASP A 11 -18.19 -12.64 -4.21
C ASP A 11 -18.90 -11.61 -3.29
N LYS A 12 -18.86 -10.34 -3.66
CA LYS A 12 -19.37 -9.18 -2.92
C LYS A 12 -18.67 -8.89 -1.59
N ARG A 13 -17.61 -9.60 -1.25
CA ARG A 13 -16.80 -9.41 -0.03
C ARG A 13 -15.55 -8.58 -0.36
N LEU A 14 -15.32 -7.52 0.40
CA LEU A 14 -14.16 -6.63 0.20
C LEU A 14 -12.86 -7.35 0.57
N VAL A 15 -11.95 -7.49 -0.40
CA VAL A 15 -10.67 -8.19 -0.22
C VAL A 15 -9.45 -7.31 -0.39
N GLU A 16 -9.60 -6.18 -1.07
CA GLU A 16 -8.52 -5.18 -1.20
C GLU A 16 -9.14 -3.78 -1.27
N TYR A 17 -8.54 -2.84 -0.56
CA TYR A 17 -8.91 -1.43 -0.59
C TYR A 17 -7.66 -0.58 -0.73
N GLN A 18 -7.73 0.44 -1.56
CA GLN A 18 -6.65 1.40 -1.75
C GLN A 18 -7.26 2.80 -1.80
N ASN A 19 -6.67 3.70 -1.05
CA ASN A 19 -7.00 5.12 -1.10
C ASN A 19 -5.71 5.89 -1.31
N GLU A 20 -5.62 6.62 -2.39
CA GLU A 20 -4.41 7.36 -2.75
C GLU A 20 -4.76 8.78 -3.15
N THR A 21 -4.03 9.71 -2.57
CA THR A 21 -4.08 11.11 -2.97
C THR A 21 -3.33 11.26 -4.29
N ARG A 22 -3.96 11.83 -5.29
CA ARG A 22 -3.33 12.10 -6.59
C ARG A 22 -2.29 13.21 -6.44
N SER A 23 -1.07 12.87 -6.06
CA SER A 23 0.08 13.73 -6.37
C SER A 23 0.46 13.48 -7.84
N ALA A 24 -0.25 14.15 -8.74
CA ALA A 24 -0.25 13.83 -10.18
C ALA A 24 1.15 13.79 -10.82
N ASN A 25 2.13 14.49 -10.27
CA ASN A 25 3.43 14.65 -10.92
C ASN A 25 4.57 13.80 -10.32
N PHE A 26 4.41 13.19 -9.13
CA PHE A 26 5.53 12.52 -8.44
C PHE A 26 5.20 11.07 -8.06
N SER A 27 4.38 10.40 -8.87
CA SER A 27 3.98 9.00 -8.67
C SER A 27 5.13 8.03 -8.96
N VAL A 28 5.11 6.88 -8.27
CA VAL A 28 6.05 5.78 -8.52
C VAL A 28 6.00 5.36 -9.99
N GLY A 29 7.18 5.22 -10.60
CA GLY A 29 7.31 4.87 -12.02
C GLY A 29 7.57 6.07 -12.94
N ASN A 30 7.21 7.29 -12.54
CA ASN A 30 7.48 8.49 -13.33
C ASN A 30 8.97 8.72 -13.52
N ILE A 31 9.37 9.07 -14.75
CA ILE A 31 10.78 9.29 -15.10
C ILE A 31 11.01 10.76 -15.43
N TYR A 32 12.03 11.32 -14.81
CA TYR A 32 12.46 12.69 -14.98
C TYR A 32 13.85 12.78 -15.57
N ILE A 33 14.08 13.76 -16.44
CA ILE A 33 15.41 14.29 -16.69
C ILE A 33 15.62 15.46 -15.72
N ALA A 34 16.64 15.34 -14.86
CA ALA A 34 16.83 16.20 -13.70
C ALA A 34 18.30 16.51 -13.46
N LYS A 35 18.61 17.48 -12.59
CA LYS A 35 20.00 17.86 -12.26
C LYS A 35 20.35 17.44 -10.84
N VAL A 36 21.58 16.93 -10.68
CA VAL A 36 22.18 16.69 -9.37
C VAL A 36 22.43 18.03 -8.68
N LYS A 37 21.81 18.26 -7.53
CA LYS A 37 21.87 19.52 -6.79
C LYS A 37 22.97 19.51 -5.73
N LYS A 38 23.12 18.40 -5.02
CA LYS A 38 24.09 18.28 -3.93
C LYS A 38 24.57 16.84 -3.77
N LEU A 39 25.85 16.65 -3.52
CA LEU A 39 26.42 15.35 -3.15
C LEU A 39 26.49 15.23 -1.62
N MET A 40 26.23 14.03 -1.11
CA MET A 40 26.27 13.68 0.31
C MET A 40 27.20 12.48 0.54
N PRO A 41 28.52 12.71 0.61
CA PRO A 41 29.49 11.62 0.68
C PRO A 41 29.32 10.69 1.89
N GLY A 42 28.98 11.27 3.05
CA GLY A 42 28.76 10.49 4.28
C GLY A 42 27.59 9.50 4.21
N LEU A 43 26.65 9.70 3.27
CA LEU A 43 25.53 8.80 3.01
C LEU A 43 25.72 8.00 1.71
N ASN A 44 26.82 8.20 1.00
CA ASN A 44 27.05 7.71 -0.35
C ASN A 44 25.84 7.94 -1.29
N ALA A 45 25.30 9.17 -1.28
CA ALA A 45 24.06 9.55 -1.95
C ALA A 45 24.14 10.97 -2.52
N CYS A 46 23.16 11.35 -3.32
CA CYS A 46 22.98 12.73 -3.78
C CYS A 46 21.52 13.16 -3.69
N PHE A 47 21.32 14.47 -3.72
CA PHE A 47 20.02 15.09 -3.91
C PHE A 47 19.87 15.58 -5.34
N VAL A 48 18.71 15.30 -5.93
CA VAL A 48 18.36 15.61 -7.32
C VAL A 48 17.11 16.49 -7.33
N ASP A 49 17.12 17.52 -8.14
CA ASP A 49 15.98 18.40 -8.34
C ASP A 49 15.04 17.80 -9.39
N VAL A 50 13.88 17.32 -8.96
CA VAL A 50 12.81 16.80 -9.83
C VAL A 50 11.63 17.75 -9.93
N GLY A 51 11.72 18.97 -9.35
CA GLY A 51 10.66 19.97 -9.33
C GLY A 51 9.65 19.82 -8.19
N TYR A 52 9.93 18.98 -7.20
CA TYR A 52 9.17 18.90 -5.97
C TYR A 52 9.70 19.92 -4.94
N GLU A 53 8.89 20.31 -3.96
CA GLU A 53 9.28 21.27 -2.90
C GLU A 53 10.55 20.85 -2.13
N ARG A 54 10.79 19.56 -2.03
CA ARG A 54 11.97 18.96 -1.40
C ARG A 54 12.78 18.19 -2.41
N ASP A 55 14.11 18.32 -2.34
CA ASP A 55 15.02 17.63 -3.22
C ASP A 55 14.86 16.10 -3.07
N ALA A 56 14.87 15.39 -4.18
CA ALA A 56 14.72 13.95 -4.24
C ALA A 56 16.03 13.22 -3.87
N PHE A 57 15.93 12.10 -3.17
CA PHE A 57 17.06 11.33 -2.68
C PHE A 57 17.43 10.21 -3.65
N LEU A 58 18.71 10.14 -4.05
CA LEU A 58 19.28 9.10 -4.92
C LEU A 58 20.54 8.52 -4.25
N HIS A 59 20.44 7.26 -3.82
CA HIS A 59 21.58 6.55 -3.23
C HIS A 59 22.50 5.98 -4.31
N TYR A 60 23.80 5.84 -4.05
CA TYR A 60 24.77 5.28 -4.99
C TYR A 60 24.36 3.90 -5.54
N LEU A 61 23.89 3.00 -4.68
CA LEU A 61 23.40 1.67 -5.09
C LEU A 61 22.13 1.71 -5.96
N ASP A 62 21.36 2.79 -5.89
CA ASP A 62 20.16 2.99 -6.71
C ASP A 62 20.50 3.57 -8.10
N LEU A 63 21.80 3.83 -8.42
CA LEU A 63 22.25 4.20 -9.77
C LEU A 63 22.13 3.02 -10.74
N GLY A 64 22.23 1.79 -10.25
CA GLY A 64 22.27 0.59 -11.07
C GLY A 64 23.61 0.33 -11.73
N SER A 65 23.89 -0.93 -12.09
CA SER A 65 25.17 -1.33 -12.69
C SER A 65 25.44 -0.63 -14.03
N GLN A 66 24.40 -0.36 -14.80
CA GLN A 66 24.47 0.18 -16.16
C GLN A 66 24.54 1.72 -16.24
N PHE A 67 24.70 2.40 -15.13
CA PHE A 67 24.66 3.87 -15.06
C PHE A 67 25.65 4.54 -16.03
N ASN A 68 26.87 4.01 -16.19
CA ASN A 68 27.89 4.57 -17.11
C ASN A 68 27.42 4.53 -18.58
N SER A 69 26.81 3.41 -19.00
CA SER A 69 26.21 3.25 -20.33
C SER A 69 25.11 4.27 -20.57
N TYR A 70 24.30 4.44 -19.57
CA TYR A 70 23.20 5.39 -19.50
C TYR A 70 23.66 6.84 -19.65
N ALA A 71 24.60 7.27 -18.82
CA ALA A 71 25.14 8.63 -18.81
C ALA A 71 25.80 8.98 -20.14
N LYS A 72 26.51 8.02 -20.75
CA LYS A 72 27.10 8.21 -22.09
C LYS A 72 26.03 8.37 -23.17
N TYR A 73 25.03 7.50 -23.18
CA TYR A 73 23.92 7.57 -24.11
C TYR A 73 23.17 8.90 -24.00
N LEU A 74 22.88 9.34 -22.78
CA LEU A 74 22.21 10.61 -22.53
C LEU A 74 22.99 11.80 -23.13
N LYS A 75 24.31 11.84 -22.95
CA LYS A 75 25.18 12.85 -23.57
C LYS A 75 25.12 12.81 -25.09
N GLN A 76 25.08 11.62 -25.69
CA GLN A 76 24.94 11.47 -27.15
C GLN A 76 23.59 11.95 -27.68
N VAL A 77 22.49 11.66 -26.98
CA VAL A 77 21.14 12.12 -27.32
C VAL A 77 21.04 13.64 -27.24
N GLN A 78 21.75 14.27 -26.31
CA GLN A 78 21.71 15.71 -26.09
C GLN A 78 22.65 16.48 -27.04
N SER A 79 23.72 15.86 -27.54
CA SER A 79 24.73 16.51 -28.43
C SER A 79 24.15 16.77 -29.83
N ASP A 80 23.32 15.90 -30.36
CA ASP A 80 22.70 16.06 -31.68
C ASP A 80 21.17 16.11 -31.56
N ARG A 81 20.62 17.31 -31.62
CA ARG A 81 19.17 17.54 -31.52
C ARG A 81 18.40 17.29 -32.81
N LYS A 82 19.08 17.18 -33.94
CA LYS A 82 18.44 16.97 -35.24
C LYS A 82 18.24 15.51 -35.55
N LYS A 83 19.08 14.62 -35.00
CA LYS A 83 19.05 13.19 -35.29
C LYS A 83 19.00 12.37 -34.00
N LEU A 84 17.94 11.59 -33.83
CA LEU A 84 17.86 10.67 -32.71
C LEU A 84 18.96 9.60 -32.82
N PHE A 85 19.78 9.46 -31.78
CA PHE A 85 20.77 8.39 -31.72
C PHE A 85 20.07 7.06 -31.45
N PRO A 86 20.15 6.07 -32.38
CA PRO A 86 19.42 4.81 -32.23
C PRO A 86 19.89 4.05 -30.99
N PHE A 87 18.97 3.68 -30.14
CA PHE A 87 19.24 2.94 -28.92
C PHE A 87 20.01 1.61 -29.16
N ALA A 88 19.67 0.90 -30.24
CA ALA A 88 20.36 -0.33 -30.65
C ALA A 88 21.86 -0.16 -30.96
N LYS A 89 22.32 1.09 -31.22
CA LYS A 89 23.72 1.45 -31.48
C LYS A 89 24.42 1.99 -30.23
N ALA A 90 23.73 2.10 -29.10
CA ALA A 90 24.34 2.54 -27.85
C ALA A 90 25.42 1.57 -27.40
N SER A 91 26.58 2.09 -27.01
CA SER A 91 27.72 1.27 -26.57
C SER A 91 27.64 1.02 -25.06
N HIS A 92 27.78 -0.22 -24.67
CA HIS A 92 27.96 -0.57 -23.26
C HIS A 92 29.23 0.01 -22.70
N GLN A 93 29.21 0.48 -21.48
CA GLN A 93 30.33 0.91 -20.67
C GLN A 93 30.54 -0.07 -19.52
N PRO A 94 31.73 -0.10 -18.91
CA PRO A 94 31.97 -0.93 -17.73
C PRO A 94 30.92 -0.69 -16.64
N ASP A 95 30.44 -1.77 -16.03
CA ASP A 95 29.48 -1.75 -14.96
C ASP A 95 29.98 -0.95 -13.76
N LEU A 96 29.07 -0.27 -13.10
CA LEU A 96 29.34 0.44 -11.85
C LEU A 96 29.66 -0.58 -10.75
N LYS A 97 30.79 -0.38 -10.05
CA LYS A 97 31.17 -1.23 -8.93
C LYS A 97 30.28 -0.95 -7.71
N LYS A 98 29.87 -2.00 -6.98
CA LYS A 98 29.02 -1.85 -5.80
C LYS A 98 29.66 -1.12 -4.62
N ASP A 99 30.97 -1.19 -4.53
CA ASP A 99 31.83 -0.55 -3.52
C ASP A 99 32.31 0.84 -3.91
N GLY A 100 31.77 1.41 -4.99
CA GLY A 100 32.13 2.74 -5.48
C GLY A 100 31.50 3.88 -4.63
N SER A 101 31.88 5.10 -5.03
CA SER A 101 31.48 6.34 -4.34
C SER A 101 30.69 7.27 -5.26
N VAL A 102 29.69 7.94 -4.68
CA VAL A 102 28.92 8.97 -5.39
C VAL A 102 29.79 10.11 -5.91
N GLN A 103 30.85 10.50 -5.19
CA GLN A 103 31.76 11.57 -5.59
C GLN A 103 32.60 11.24 -6.84
N GLN A 104 32.88 9.96 -7.05
CA GLN A 104 33.63 9.51 -8.24
C GLN A 104 32.75 9.34 -9.47
N THR A 105 31.44 9.25 -9.26
CA THR A 105 30.46 8.88 -10.30
C THR A 105 29.62 10.07 -10.77
N LEU A 106 29.27 10.97 -9.87
CA LEU A 106 28.39 12.10 -10.15
C LEU A 106 29.06 13.43 -9.83
N THR A 107 28.64 14.47 -10.54
CA THR A 107 29.04 15.86 -10.30
C THR A 107 27.81 16.73 -10.07
N VAL A 108 27.96 17.79 -9.29
CA VAL A 108 26.90 18.79 -9.10
C VAL A 108 26.58 19.46 -10.44
N GLY A 109 25.30 19.62 -10.76
CA GLY A 109 24.82 20.15 -12.04
C GLY A 109 24.72 19.10 -13.15
N GLN A 110 25.22 17.88 -12.96
CA GLN A 110 25.08 16.80 -13.93
C GLN A 110 23.63 16.46 -14.18
N GLU A 111 23.24 16.33 -15.45
CA GLU A 111 21.91 15.83 -15.81
C GLU A 111 21.87 14.31 -15.72
N VAL A 112 20.79 13.81 -15.11
CA VAL A 112 20.53 12.38 -14.91
C VAL A 112 19.09 12.04 -15.25
N LEU A 113 18.87 10.87 -15.85
CA LEU A 113 17.54 10.27 -15.94
C LEU A 113 17.27 9.47 -14.68
N VAL A 114 16.19 9.78 -14.00
CA VAL A 114 15.82 9.15 -12.73
C VAL A 114 14.35 8.78 -12.70
N GLN A 115 14.04 7.67 -12.05
CA GLN A 115 12.70 7.16 -11.86
C GLN A 115 12.32 7.22 -10.38
N ILE A 116 11.09 7.62 -10.08
CA ILE A 116 10.57 7.63 -8.71
C ILE A 116 10.28 6.19 -8.26
N VAL A 117 10.87 5.78 -7.15
CA VAL A 117 10.67 4.46 -6.51
C VAL A 117 9.79 4.56 -5.27
N LYS A 118 9.82 5.72 -4.60
CA LYS A 118 8.92 6.03 -3.48
C LYS A 118 8.47 7.48 -3.62
N GLU A 119 7.18 7.67 -3.44
CA GLU A 119 6.55 8.98 -3.43
C GLU A 119 7.03 9.82 -2.23
N PRO A 120 6.95 11.16 -2.32
CA PRO A 120 7.28 12.01 -1.19
C PRO A 120 6.32 11.74 -0.02
N ILE A 121 6.84 11.69 1.19
CA ILE A 121 6.05 11.45 2.41
C ILE A 121 6.38 12.52 3.44
N SER A 122 5.37 13.26 3.90
CA SER A 122 5.50 14.29 4.93
C SER A 122 6.61 15.30 4.58
N THR A 123 7.69 15.35 5.36
CA THR A 123 8.81 16.29 5.19
C THR A 123 9.93 15.80 4.28
N LYS A 124 9.80 14.57 3.71
CA LYS A 124 10.85 13.95 2.88
C LYS A 124 10.49 14.00 1.40
N GLY A 125 11.46 14.38 0.57
CA GLY A 125 11.35 14.31 -0.88
C GLY A 125 11.27 12.87 -1.41
N PRO A 126 10.93 12.68 -2.70
CA PRO A 126 10.82 11.36 -3.30
C PRO A 126 12.16 10.61 -3.30
N ARG A 127 12.10 9.27 -3.27
CA ARG A 127 13.29 8.42 -3.49
C ARG A 127 13.38 8.03 -4.94
N LEU A 128 14.57 8.08 -5.47
CA LEU A 128 14.87 7.85 -6.89
C LEU A 128 15.72 6.61 -7.12
N THR A 129 15.66 6.11 -8.35
CA THR A 129 16.64 5.18 -8.94
C THR A 129 17.01 5.68 -10.34
N ALA A 130 18.23 5.40 -10.77
CA ALA A 130 18.64 5.57 -12.16
C ALA A 130 18.59 4.22 -12.95
N GLU A 131 18.25 3.12 -12.30
CA GLU A 131 17.92 1.86 -12.96
C GLU A 131 16.47 1.92 -13.44
N LEU A 132 16.27 2.44 -14.67
CA LEU A 132 14.95 2.66 -15.23
C LEU A 132 14.28 1.35 -15.61
N SER A 133 12.98 1.30 -15.39
CA SER A 133 12.14 0.15 -15.74
C SER A 133 10.81 0.59 -16.32
N PHE A 134 10.35 -0.10 -17.34
CA PHE A 134 9.03 0.09 -17.96
C PHE A 134 8.19 -1.16 -17.69
N ALA A 135 7.22 -1.04 -16.82
CA ALA A 135 6.40 -2.15 -16.40
C ALA A 135 5.24 -2.39 -17.38
N GLY A 136 5.21 -3.60 -17.95
CA GLY A 136 4.08 -4.16 -18.67
C GLY A 136 3.30 -5.16 -17.83
N ARG A 137 2.33 -5.83 -18.44
CA ARG A 137 1.52 -6.88 -17.83
C ARG A 137 2.33 -8.18 -17.66
N TYR A 138 2.98 -8.62 -18.73
CA TYR A 138 3.75 -9.85 -18.81
C TYR A 138 5.25 -9.63 -18.56
N LEU A 139 5.76 -8.47 -18.98
CA LEU A 139 7.17 -8.17 -19.05
C LEU A 139 7.49 -6.84 -18.34
N VAL A 140 8.72 -6.72 -17.85
CA VAL A 140 9.32 -5.44 -17.47
C VAL A 140 10.56 -5.24 -18.33
N LEU A 141 10.60 -4.13 -19.07
CA LEU A 141 11.75 -3.75 -19.89
C LEU A 141 12.73 -2.92 -19.06
N ILE A 142 14.00 -3.28 -19.09
CA ILE A 142 15.09 -2.56 -18.44
C ILE A 142 16.08 -2.11 -19.52
N PRO A 143 16.06 -0.82 -19.92
CA PRO A 143 17.03 -0.31 -20.87
C PRO A 143 18.47 -0.51 -20.37
N PHE A 144 19.41 -0.81 -21.25
CA PHE A 144 20.79 -1.17 -20.98
C PHE A 144 21.01 -2.44 -20.14
N GLY A 145 19.96 -3.12 -19.70
CA GLY A 145 20.10 -4.42 -19.07
C GLY A 145 20.48 -5.50 -20.10
N ASP A 146 21.21 -6.52 -19.66
CA ASP A 146 21.58 -7.67 -20.54
C ASP A 146 20.78 -8.93 -20.20
N LYS A 147 20.32 -9.01 -18.97
CA LYS A 147 19.79 -10.25 -18.40
C LYS A 147 18.31 -10.44 -18.71
N VAL A 148 17.95 -11.69 -19.01
CA VAL A 148 16.57 -12.14 -18.99
C VAL A 148 16.33 -12.91 -17.70
N SER A 149 15.46 -12.38 -16.85
CA SER A 149 15.07 -12.97 -15.58
C SER A 149 13.61 -13.42 -15.63
N VAL A 150 13.31 -14.58 -15.05
CA VAL A 150 11.94 -15.09 -14.95
C VAL A 150 11.52 -15.13 -13.50
N SER A 151 10.30 -14.72 -13.20
CA SER A 151 9.75 -14.69 -11.83
C SER A 151 9.95 -16.04 -11.14
N SER A 152 10.46 -16.02 -9.92
CA SER A 152 10.65 -17.22 -9.09
C SER A 152 9.32 -17.86 -8.65
N LYS A 153 8.20 -17.16 -8.82
CA LYS A 153 6.85 -17.67 -8.53
C LYS A 153 6.35 -18.67 -9.58
N ILE A 154 6.92 -18.69 -10.78
CA ILE A 154 6.67 -19.74 -11.78
C ILE A 154 7.42 -20.98 -11.31
N LYS A 155 6.68 -21.98 -10.81
CA LYS A 155 7.25 -23.18 -10.18
C LYS A 155 7.84 -24.16 -11.19
N SER A 156 7.25 -24.28 -12.40
CA SER A 156 7.72 -25.20 -13.45
C SER A 156 9.07 -24.76 -14.01
N GLY A 157 10.07 -25.62 -13.88
CA GLY A 157 11.40 -25.41 -14.45
C GLY A 157 11.39 -25.35 -15.98
N GLU A 158 10.57 -26.21 -16.61
CA GLU A 158 10.39 -26.27 -18.07
C GLU A 158 9.79 -24.96 -18.60
N GLU A 159 8.73 -24.47 -17.94
CA GLU A 159 8.08 -23.22 -18.34
C GLU A 159 9.02 -22.02 -18.17
N ARG A 160 9.81 -21.99 -17.11
CA ARG A 160 10.82 -20.94 -16.92
C ARG A 160 11.89 -20.97 -18.02
N ALA A 161 12.34 -22.16 -18.44
CA ALA A 161 13.30 -22.32 -19.52
C ALA A 161 12.67 -21.88 -20.85
N ARG A 162 11.43 -22.31 -21.15
CA ARG A 162 10.67 -21.92 -22.34
C ARG A 162 10.53 -20.41 -22.45
N LEU A 163 10.03 -19.77 -21.41
CA LEU A 163 9.85 -18.30 -21.38
C LEU A 163 11.17 -17.57 -21.56
N LYS A 164 12.24 -18.03 -20.90
CA LYS A 164 13.57 -17.44 -21.04
C LYS A 164 14.07 -17.52 -22.48
N GLN A 165 13.92 -18.66 -23.12
CA GLN A 165 14.34 -18.87 -24.52
C GLN A 165 13.51 -18.01 -25.48
N LEU A 166 12.17 -17.95 -25.31
CA LEU A 166 11.31 -17.10 -26.11
C LEU A 166 11.72 -15.62 -26.02
N ILE A 167 11.93 -15.11 -24.82
CA ILE A 167 12.33 -13.71 -24.65
C ILE A 167 13.73 -13.45 -25.24
N HIS A 168 14.68 -14.37 -25.12
CA HIS A 168 15.97 -14.22 -25.78
C HIS A 168 15.89 -14.07 -27.29
N SER A 169 14.89 -14.74 -27.94
CA SER A 169 14.70 -14.67 -29.39
C SER A 169 14.09 -13.36 -29.88
N ILE A 170 13.28 -12.68 -29.04
CA ILE A 170 12.53 -11.48 -29.44
C ILE A 170 13.05 -10.19 -28.79
N LYS A 171 13.86 -10.27 -27.73
CA LYS A 171 14.31 -9.05 -27.02
C LYS A 171 15.15 -8.16 -27.89
N PRO A 172 14.97 -6.82 -27.83
CA PRO A 172 15.84 -5.85 -28.49
C PRO A 172 17.27 -5.92 -27.93
N LYS A 173 18.24 -5.52 -28.75
CA LYS A 173 19.60 -5.30 -28.29
C LYS A 173 19.64 -4.24 -27.19
N ASN A 174 20.56 -4.37 -26.25
CA ASN A 174 20.75 -3.43 -25.15
C ASN A 174 19.56 -3.34 -24.18
N CYS A 175 18.71 -4.36 -24.10
CA CYS A 175 17.60 -4.42 -23.15
C CYS A 175 17.69 -5.66 -22.27
N GLY A 176 17.48 -5.50 -20.97
CA GLY A 176 17.11 -6.57 -20.05
C GLY A 176 15.61 -6.73 -19.99
N VAL A 177 15.15 -7.92 -19.68
CA VAL A 177 13.70 -8.21 -19.54
C VAL A 177 13.45 -9.07 -18.32
N ILE A 178 12.49 -8.67 -17.49
CA ILE A 178 11.98 -9.50 -16.40
C ILE A 178 10.63 -10.04 -16.83
N VAL A 179 10.49 -11.36 -16.82
CA VAL A 179 9.23 -12.06 -17.11
C VAL A 179 8.42 -12.20 -15.84
N ARG A 180 7.20 -11.67 -15.84
CA ARG A 180 6.29 -11.69 -14.68
C ARG A 180 5.52 -13.02 -14.63
N THR A 181 4.96 -13.34 -13.48
CA THR A 181 4.19 -14.58 -13.27
C THR A 181 3.00 -14.72 -14.22
N VAL A 182 2.35 -13.62 -14.57
CA VAL A 182 1.18 -13.57 -15.49
C VAL A 182 1.54 -14.00 -16.92
N ALA A 183 2.84 -14.07 -17.26
CA ALA A 183 3.31 -14.54 -18.56
C ALA A 183 3.29 -16.08 -18.71
N GLU A 184 3.03 -16.81 -17.63
CA GLU A 184 2.94 -18.27 -17.65
C GLU A 184 1.89 -18.73 -18.67
N GLY A 185 2.26 -19.68 -19.54
CA GLY A 185 1.41 -20.20 -20.62
C GLY A 185 1.18 -19.28 -21.81
N LYS A 186 1.74 -18.05 -21.81
CA LYS A 186 1.54 -17.08 -22.91
C LYS A 186 2.32 -17.44 -24.16
N ARG A 187 1.74 -17.06 -25.31
CA ARG A 187 2.34 -17.27 -26.64
C ARG A 187 3.36 -16.18 -26.93
N VAL A 188 4.33 -16.51 -27.80
CA VAL A 188 5.37 -15.56 -28.22
C VAL A 188 4.81 -14.27 -28.82
N ALA A 189 3.73 -14.35 -29.57
CA ALA A 189 3.11 -13.18 -30.21
C ALA A 189 2.59 -12.15 -29.18
N GLU A 190 2.02 -12.61 -28.04
CA GLU A 190 1.55 -11.74 -26.96
C GLU A 190 2.72 -11.03 -26.26
N LEU A 191 3.81 -11.78 -26.04
CA LEU A 191 5.01 -11.24 -25.40
C LEU A 191 5.76 -10.25 -26.31
N ASP A 192 5.85 -10.55 -27.62
CA ASP A 192 6.47 -9.67 -28.61
C ASP A 192 5.68 -8.37 -28.79
N ALA A 193 4.35 -8.46 -28.85
CA ALA A 193 3.49 -7.28 -28.93
C ALA A 193 3.69 -6.33 -27.73
N GLU A 194 3.73 -6.88 -26.50
CA GLU A 194 3.98 -6.06 -25.31
C GLU A 194 5.40 -5.50 -25.32
N LEU A 195 6.40 -6.28 -25.69
CA LEU A 195 7.77 -5.83 -25.74
C LEU A 195 7.98 -4.64 -26.70
N LYS A 196 7.30 -4.66 -27.86
CA LYS A 196 7.27 -3.54 -28.81
C LYS A 196 6.66 -2.27 -28.20
N ILE A 197 5.56 -2.42 -27.44
CA ILE A 197 4.92 -1.31 -26.74
C ILE A 197 5.88 -0.70 -25.70
N LEU A 198 6.54 -1.55 -24.89
CA LEU A 198 7.48 -1.08 -23.87
C LEU A 198 8.72 -0.40 -24.48
N THR A 199 9.23 -0.96 -25.59
CA THR A 199 10.34 -0.35 -26.34
C THR A 199 9.96 1.02 -26.88
N LYS A 200 8.75 1.16 -27.43
CA LYS A 200 8.24 2.43 -27.90
C LYS A 200 8.11 3.47 -26.79
N ARG A 201 7.62 3.06 -25.61
CA ARG A 201 7.55 3.98 -24.43
C ARG A 201 8.94 4.51 -24.04
N TRP A 202 9.96 3.67 -24.09
CA TRP A 202 11.34 4.09 -23.88
C TRP A 202 11.80 5.08 -24.96
N GLU A 203 11.56 4.78 -26.23
CA GLU A 203 11.94 5.66 -27.35
C GLU A 203 11.22 7.01 -27.26
N ASP A 204 9.95 7.03 -26.95
CA ASP A 204 9.15 8.26 -26.77
C ASP A 204 9.68 9.11 -25.60
N ALA A 205 10.11 8.48 -24.51
CA ALA A 205 10.74 9.18 -23.39
C ALA A 205 12.06 9.84 -23.82
N ILE A 206 12.89 9.15 -24.59
CA ILE A 206 14.16 9.69 -25.13
C ILE A 206 13.93 10.82 -26.12
N VAL A 207 12.91 10.74 -26.95
CA VAL A 207 12.50 11.85 -27.85
C VAL A 207 12.13 13.10 -27.05
N LYS A 208 11.40 12.94 -25.93
CA LYS A 208 11.10 14.07 -25.03
C LYS A 208 12.37 14.67 -24.41
N VAL A 209 13.31 13.82 -23.95
CA VAL A 209 14.61 14.30 -23.43
C VAL A 209 15.35 15.15 -24.45
N GLN A 210 15.37 14.73 -25.73
CA GLN A 210 16.06 15.43 -26.81
C GLN A 210 15.42 16.78 -27.13
N LYS A 211 14.08 16.83 -27.16
CA LYS A 211 13.33 18.03 -27.55
C LYS A 211 13.32 19.12 -26.47
N THR A 212 13.39 18.76 -25.21
CA THR A 212 13.20 19.69 -24.09
C THR A 212 14.52 20.15 -23.49
N GLN A 213 14.67 21.47 -23.28
CA GLN A 213 15.83 22.05 -22.58
C GLN A 213 15.56 22.33 -21.10
N GLN A 214 14.30 22.43 -20.74
CA GLN A 214 13.90 22.74 -19.37
C GLN A 214 14.25 21.59 -18.42
N ARG A 215 14.79 21.91 -17.28
CA ARG A 215 15.11 20.96 -16.20
C ARG A 215 14.61 21.52 -14.87
N PRO A 216 14.01 20.70 -14.03
CA PRO A 216 13.60 19.31 -14.27
C PRO A 216 12.45 19.16 -15.26
N GLN A 217 12.32 18.00 -15.93
CA GLN A 217 11.24 17.70 -16.85
C GLN A 217 10.77 16.25 -16.73
N LEU A 218 9.47 16.05 -16.61
CA LEU A 218 8.81 14.74 -16.70
C LEU A 218 8.87 14.24 -18.17
N VAL A 219 9.57 13.13 -18.38
CA VAL A 219 9.75 12.56 -19.73
C VAL A 219 8.92 11.31 -19.96
N TYR A 220 8.60 10.58 -18.90
CA TYR A 220 7.66 9.46 -18.93
C TYR A 220 6.75 9.51 -17.71
N GLU A 221 5.48 9.46 -17.95
CA GLU A 221 4.46 9.34 -16.92
C GLU A 221 3.96 7.89 -16.87
N GLU A 222 4.04 7.27 -15.71
CA GLU A 222 3.50 5.92 -15.52
C GLU A 222 1.98 5.96 -15.67
N THR A 223 1.42 4.86 -16.14
CA THR A 223 -0.04 4.72 -16.27
C THR A 223 -0.76 5.02 -14.95
N GLY A 224 -1.89 5.68 -15.02
CA GLY A 224 -2.70 6.02 -13.86
C GLY A 224 -2.95 4.81 -12.94
N ARG A 225 -3.11 5.07 -11.65
CA ARG A 225 -3.14 4.02 -10.61
C ARG A 225 -4.17 2.92 -10.85
N ALA A 226 -5.36 3.30 -11.32
CA ALA A 226 -6.40 2.33 -11.67
C ALA A 226 -5.94 1.35 -12.76
N VAL A 227 -5.29 1.86 -13.80
CA VAL A 227 -4.72 1.05 -14.88
C VAL A 227 -3.55 0.21 -14.39
N ALA A 228 -2.68 0.77 -13.55
CA ALA A 228 -1.56 0.02 -12.95
C ALA A 228 -2.05 -1.14 -12.08
N LEU A 229 -3.11 -0.92 -11.31
CA LEU A 229 -3.74 -1.98 -10.52
C LEU A 229 -4.32 -3.08 -11.41
N LEU A 230 -5.04 -2.72 -12.47
CA LEU A 230 -5.58 -3.70 -13.43
C LEU A 230 -4.48 -4.46 -14.16
N ARG A 231 -3.37 -3.79 -14.53
CA ARG A 231 -2.20 -4.46 -15.10
C ARG A 231 -1.71 -5.61 -14.21
N ASP A 232 -1.76 -5.40 -12.90
CA ASP A 232 -1.25 -6.36 -11.92
C ASP A 232 -2.28 -7.41 -11.46
N LEU A 233 -3.58 -7.06 -11.46
CA LEU A 233 -4.64 -7.88 -10.89
C LEU A 233 -5.56 -8.53 -11.90
N PHE A 234 -5.76 -7.90 -13.06
CA PHE A 234 -6.77 -8.35 -14.01
C PHE A 234 -6.54 -9.80 -14.44
N ASN A 235 -7.57 -10.61 -14.31
CA ASN A 235 -7.60 -12.00 -14.75
C ASN A 235 -8.97 -12.34 -15.35
N PRO A 236 -9.17 -13.51 -15.98
CA PRO A 236 -10.43 -13.88 -16.63
C PRO A 236 -11.65 -13.96 -15.70
N SER A 237 -11.47 -14.04 -14.37
CA SER A 237 -12.59 -14.10 -13.42
C SER A 237 -13.26 -12.75 -13.15
N TYR A 238 -12.70 -11.64 -13.65
CA TYR A 238 -13.34 -10.32 -13.51
C TYR A 238 -14.65 -10.27 -14.31
N GLU A 239 -15.74 -9.92 -13.63
CA GLU A 239 -17.08 -9.82 -14.20
C GLU A 239 -17.50 -8.38 -14.47
N ASN A 240 -17.17 -7.45 -13.56
CA ASN A 240 -17.56 -6.05 -13.68
C ASN A 240 -16.49 -5.14 -13.11
N ILE A 241 -16.30 -3.99 -13.74
CA ILE A 241 -15.47 -2.87 -13.27
C ILE A 241 -16.34 -1.63 -13.35
N TYR A 242 -16.65 -1.03 -12.20
CA TYR A 242 -17.45 0.19 -12.12
C TYR A 242 -16.56 1.38 -11.80
N VAL A 243 -16.72 2.48 -12.51
CA VAL A 243 -15.93 3.71 -12.34
C VAL A 243 -16.88 4.90 -12.38
N ASP A 244 -16.78 5.81 -11.41
CA ASP A 244 -17.65 6.98 -11.30
C ASP A 244 -17.07 8.22 -12.00
N ASP A 245 -15.74 8.28 -12.21
CA ASP A 245 -15.07 9.33 -12.97
C ASP A 245 -15.00 8.98 -14.47
N GLU A 246 -15.25 9.96 -15.33
CA GLU A 246 -15.33 9.75 -16.79
C GLU A 246 -13.98 9.51 -17.43
N GLU A 247 -12.97 10.29 -17.02
CA GLU A 247 -11.61 10.22 -17.57
C GLU A 247 -10.97 8.89 -17.19
N VAL A 248 -11.06 8.52 -15.88
CA VAL A 248 -10.56 7.24 -15.38
C VAL A 248 -11.30 6.07 -16.03
N CYS A 249 -12.62 6.19 -16.25
CA CYS A 249 -13.42 5.16 -16.91
C CYS A 249 -12.95 4.91 -18.35
N LYS A 250 -12.63 5.98 -19.08
CA LYS A 250 -12.09 5.88 -20.44
C LYS A 250 -10.73 5.18 -20.42
N ASP A 251 -9.80 5.61 -19.58
CA ASP A 251 -8.46 5.02 -19.48
C ASP A 251 -8.52 3.52 -19.13
N VAL A 252 -9.38 3.16 -18.19
CA VAL A 252 -9.60 1.76 -17.79
C VAL A 252 -10.19 0.95 -18.94
N LYS A 253 -11.17 1.50 -19.66
CA LYS A 253 -11.81 0.84 -20.80
C LYS A 253 -10.83 0.62 -21.95
N ASP A 254 -10.05 1.64 -22.30
CA ASP A 254 -9.04 1.57 -23.36
C ASP A 254 -7.96 0.52 -22.99
N TYR A 255 -7.55 0.48 -21.72
CA TYR A 255 -6.59 -0.51 -21.25
C TYR A 255 -7.16 -1.94 -21.29
N VAL A 256 -8.40 -2.17 -20.82
CA VAL A 256 -9.03 -3.50 -20.86
C VAL A 256 -9.25 -3.94 -22.29
N ALA A 257 -9.66 -3.05 -23.19
CA ALA A 257 -9.79 -3.35 -24.61
C ALA A 257 -8.45 -3.76 -25.26
N LEU A 258 -7.32 -3.22 -24.78
CA LEU A 258 -6.00 -3.59 -25.25
C LEU A 258 -5.57 -4.99 -24.79
N ILE A 259 -5.85 -5.36 -23.52
CA ILE A 259 -5.35 -6.60 -22.91
C ILE A 259 -6.31 -7.79 -23.01
N ALA A 260 -7.61 -7.54 -23.16
CA ALA A 260 -8.69 -8.50 -23.23
C ALA A 260 -9.88 -7.91 -24.01
N PRO A 261 -9.77 -7.79 -25.34
CA PRO A 261 -10.80 -7.15 -26.16
C PRO A 261 -12.21 -7.74 -25.96
N GLU A 262 -12.28 -9.05 -25.73
CA GLU A 262 -13.50 -9.80 -25.46
C GLU A 262 -14.18 -9.38 -24.14
N LYS A 263 -13.44 -8.78 -23.23
CA LYS A 263 -13.91 -8.31 -21.93
C LYS A 263 -14.09 -6.79 -21.82
N ALA A 264 -13.89 -6.04 -22.89
CA ALA A 264 -14.03 -4.58 -22.86
C ALA A 264 -15.41 -4.09 -22.34
N GLY A 265 -16.47 -4.90 -22.55
CA GLY A 265 -17.82 -4.62 -22.06
C GLY A 265 -18.06 -4.72 -20.55
N ILE A 266 -17.11 -5.26 -19.78
CA ILE A 266 -17.26 -5.33 -18.32
C ILE A 266 -17.00 -3.99 -17.63
N VAL A 267 -16.34 -3.03 -18.32
CA VAL A 267 -16.07 -1.69 -17.80
C VAL A 267 -17.30 -0.81 -17.99
N LYS A 268 -17.87 -0.38 -16.88
CA LYS A 268 -19.12 0.39 -16.83
C LYS A 268 -18.93 1.69 -16.08
N LYS A 269 -19.40 2.80 -16.69
CA LYS A 269 -19.48 4.08 -15.98
C LYS A 269 -20.62 3.98 -14.97
N TYR A 270 -20.32 4.32 -13.72
CA TYR A 270 -21.33 4.41 -12.67
C TYR A 270 -21.99 5.80 -12.70
N THR A 271 -23.32 5.81 -12.79
CA THR A 271 -24.12 7.04 -12.86
C THR A 271 -25.23 7.08 -11.80
N GLY A 272 -25.13 6.21 -10.77
CA GLY A 272 -26.12 6.13 -9.72
C GLY A 272 -26.14 7.38 -8.83
N LYS A 273 -27.29 7.65 -8.20
CA LYS A 273 -27.46 8.78 -7.26
C LYS A 273 -26.78 8.55 -5.91
N VAL A 274 -26.62 7.28 -5.53
CA VAL A 274 -25.93 6.88 -4.29
C VAL A 274 -24.44 6.79 -4.59
N PRO A 275 -23.53 7.21 -3.68
CA PRO A 275 -22.11 7.01 -3.86
C PRO A 275 -21.76 5.55 -4.19
N ILE A 276 -20.81 5.34 -5.11
CA ILE A 276 -20.50 3.99 -5.64
C ILE A 276 -20.18 2.98 -4.52
N PHE A 277 -19.42 3.37 -3.50
CA PHE A 277 -19.04 2.49 -2.39
C PHE A 277 -20.22 2.14 -1.50
N ASP A 278 -21.18 3.05 -1.33
CA ASP A 278 -22.40 2.78 -0.55
C ASP A 278 -23.32 1.82 -1.32
N ASN A 279 -23.45 2.01 -2.63
CA ASN A 279 -24.24 1.13 -3.49
C ASN A 279 -23.78 -0.33 -3.48
N PHE A 280 -22.46 -0.57 -3.39
CA PHE A 280 -21.88 -1.90 -3.30
C PHE A 280 -21.57 -2.35 -1.86
N ASN A 281 -22.06 -1.65 -0.84
CA ASN A 281 -21.81 -1.91 0.58
C ASN A 281 -20.32 -1.88 0.99
N VAL A 282 -19.47 -1.24 0.20
CA VAL A 282 -18.02 -1.14 0.47
C VAL A 282 -17.76 -0.31 1.71
N THR A 283 -18.40 0.86 1.85
CA THR A 283 -18.26 1.74 3.02
C THR A 283 -18.60 1.01 4.33
N LYS A 284 -19.66 0.19 4.33
CA LYS A 284 -20.04 -0.61 5.49
C LYS A 284 -18.99 -1.67 5.82
N GLN A 285 -18.45 -2.34 4.79
CA GLN A 285 -17.41 -3.34 4.96
C GLN A 285 -16.08 -2.72 5.42
N ILE A 286 -15.71 -1.53 4.94
CA ILE A 286 -14.54 -0.80 5.44
C ILE A 286 -14.70 -0.56 6.94
N LYS A 287 -15.81 0.03 7.39
CA LYS A 287 -16.07 0.30 8.81
C LYS A 287 -15.99 -0.97 9.67
N ALA A 288 -16.53 -2.09 9.18
CA ALA A 288 -16.51 -3.36 9.90
C ALA A 288 -15.14 -4.06 9.91
N SER A 289 -14.28 -3.80 8.90
CA SER A 289 -13.05 -4.54 8.67
C SER A 289 -11.78 -3.83 9.18
N PHE A 290 -11.81 -2.55 9.52
CA PHE A 290 -10.62 -1.80 9.97
C PHE A 290 -10.57 -1.52 11.47
N GLY A 291 -11.59 -1.91 12.23
CA GLY A 291 -11.59 -1.82 13.68
C GLY A 291 -10.61 -2.81 14.35
N LYS A 292 -10.34 -2.63 15.64
CA LYS A 292 -9.55 -3.55 16.46
C LYS A 292 -10.18 -4.95 16.48
N THR A 293 -11.51 -5.02 16.56
CA THR A 293 -12.29 -6.26 16.56
C THR A 293 -12.92 -6.50 15.19
N VAL A 294 -12.72 -7.66 14.61
CA VAL A 294 -13.26 -8.07 13.31
C VAL A 294 -14.12 -9.29 13.48
N ASN A 295 -15.43 -9.13 13.27
CA ASN A 295 -16.37 -10.24 13.32
C ASN A 295 -16.32 -11.06 12.02
N TYR A 296 -16.37 -12.38 12.14
CA TYR A 296 -16.53 -13.29 11.02
C TYR A 296 -17.69 -14.27 11.23
N ALA A 297 -17.64 -15.51 10.85
CA ALA A 297 -18.79 -16.42 10.88
C ALA A 297 -19.38 -16.61 12.30
N HIS A 298 -20.72 -16.55 12.39
CA HIS A 298 -21.54 -16.97 13.56
C HIS A 298 -21.19 -16.31 14.92
N GLY A 299 -20.74 -15.05 14.90
CA GLY A 299 -20.45 -14.29 16.11
C GLY A 299 -19.04 -14.50 16.68
N ALA A 300 -18.21 -15.30 16.02
CA ALA A 300 -16.79 -15.37 16.31
C ALA A 300 -16.07 -14.13 15.79
N TYR A 301 -14.96 -13.74 16.40
CA TYR A 301 -14.24 -12.53 16.05
C TYR A 301 -12.74 -12.65 16.27
N LEU A 302 -11.98 -11.85 15.50
CA LEU A 302 -10.55 -11.64 15.68
C LEU A 302 -10.32 -10.32 16.42
N ILE A 303 -9.34 -10.31 17.34
CA ILE A 303 -8.78 -9.07 17.88
C ILE A 303 -7.42 -8.88 17.22
N ILE A 304 -7.22 -7.76 16.51
CA ILE A 304 -5.99 -7.46 15.79
C ILE A 304 -5.32 -6.27 16.44
N GLU A 305 -4.13 -6.47 16.97
CA GLU A 305 -3.33 -5.43 17.63
C GLU A 305 -1.97 -5.25 16.93
N HIS A 306 -1.54 -4.00 16.89
CA HIS A 306 -0.23 -3.62 16.37
C HIS A 306 0.67 -3.27 17.54
N THR A 307 1.80 -3.97 17.64
CA THR A 307 2.90 -3.61 18.55
C THR A 307 4.01 -2.93 17.75
N GLU A 308 5.03 -2.42 18.42
CA GLU A 308 6.17 -1.79 17.76
C GLU A 308 6.88 -2.73 16.76
N ALA A 309 6.97 -4.02 17.07
CA ALA A 309 7.76 -4.99 16.28
C ALA A 309 6.92 -5.99 15.48
N MET A 310 5.68 -6.26 15.86
CA MET A 310 4.87 -7.31 15.28
C MET A 310 3.36 -7.03 15.38
N HIS A 311 2.59 -7.80 14.64
CA HIS A 311 1.13 -7.84 14.75
C HIS A 311 0.74 -9.06 15.58
N VAL A 312 -0.22 -8.89 16.47
CA VAL A 312 -0.78 -9.99 17.28
C VAL A 312 -2.25 -10.12 16.94
N VAL A 313 -2.69 -11.36 16.76
CA VAL A 313 -4.09 -11.68 16.45
C VAL A 313 -4.57 -12.73 17.43
N ASP A 314 -5.66 -12.42 18.14
CA ASP A 314 -6.33 -13.32 19.08
C ASP A 314 -7.66 -13.79 18.47
N VAL A 315 -7.94 -15.09 18.56
CA VAL A 315 -9.13 -15.73 17.98
C VAL A 315 -10.14 -16.04 19.08
N ASN A 316 -11.36 -15.51 18.92
CA ASN A 316 -12.45 -15.67 19.89
C ASN A 316 -13.66 -16.35 19.26
N SER A 317 -14.21 -17.38 19.93
CA SER A 317 -15.40 -18.11 19.49
C SER A 317 -16.72 -17.36 19.70
N GLY A 318 -16.70 -16.28 20.50
CA GLY A 318 -17.92 -15.57 20.87
C GLY A 318 -18.92 -16.43 21.63
N ASN A 319 -20.21 -16.30 21.29
CA ASN A 319 -21.30 -17.04 21.99
C ASN A 319 -21.49 -18.51 21.51
N ARG A 320 -20.56 -19.06 20.76
CA ARG A 320 -20.64 -20.41 20.18
C ARG A 320 -20.48 -21.56 21.18
N SER A 321 -20.22 -21.32 22.44
CA SER A 321 -19.95 -22.32 23.48
C SER A 321 -21.10 -23.32 23.75
N ARG A 322 -22.20 -23.29 22.96
CA ARG A 322 -23.40 -24.11 23.15
C ARG A 322 -23.70 -25.11 22.03
N ASN A 323 -22.78 -25.40 21.12
CA ASN A 323 -23.07 -26.35 20.04
C ASN A 323 -22.95 -27.80 20.54
N GLU A 324 -23.89 -28.64 20.11
CA GLU A 324 -24.02 -30.08 20.44
C GLU A 324 -22.85 -30.95 19.89
N ASN A 325 -21.99 -30.40 19.03
CA ASN A 325 -20.94 -31.14 18.30
C ASN A 325 -19.64 -31.34 19.08
N GLY A 326 -19.58 -30.98 20.36
CA GLY A 326 -18.38 -31.10 21.19
C GLY A 326 -17.43 -29.90 21.08
N GLN A 327 -16.61 -29.73 22.10
CA GLN A 327 -15.70 -28.56 22.24
C GLN A 327 -14.63 -28.53 21.14
N GLU A 328 -14.04 -29.69 20.81
CA GLU A 328 -12.96 -29.82 19.81
C GLU A 328 -13.45 -29.44 18.40
N ALA A 329 -14.62 -29.97 17.97
CA ALA A 329 -15.19 -29.66 16.65
C ALA A 329 -15.55 -28.17 16.52
N THR A 330 -16.04 -27.56 17.62
CA THR A 330 -16.33 -26.12 17.67
C THR A 330 -15.06 -25.28 17.57
N ALA A 331 -13.98 -25.70 18.24
CA ALA A 331 -12.68 -25.02 18.16
C ALA A 331 -12.11 -25.10 16.74
N LEU A 332 -12.13 -26.28 16.11
CA LEU A 332 -11.65 -26.45 14.75
C LEU A 332 -12.45 -25.59 13.74
N GLU A 333 -13.79 -25.64 13.80
CA GLU A 333 -14.64 -24.84 12.90
C GLU A 333 -14.38 -23.33 13.06
N THR A 334 -14.23 -22.87 14.32
CA THR A 334 -13.91 -21.48 14.61
C THR A 334 -12.55 -21.09 14.05
N ASN A 335 -11.53 -21.92 14.29
CA ASN A 335 -10.17 -21.69 13.81
C ASN A 335 -10.06 -21.71 12.28
N LEU A 336 -10.79 -22.60 11.59
CA LEU A 336 -10.81 -22.63 10.12
C LEU A 336 -11.46 -21.36 9.54
N GLY A 337 -12.53 -20.86 10.18
CA GLY A 337 -13.14 -19.58 9.82
C GLY A 337 -12.22 -18.39 10.11
N ALA A 338 -11.48 -18.45 11.21
CA ALA A 338 -10.47 -17.45 11.58
C ALA A 338 -9.35 -17.39 10.54
N ALA A 339 -8.87 -18.54 10.02
CA ALA A 339 -7.84 -18.60 9.00
C ALA A 339 -8.26 -17.90 7.69
N ASP A 340 -9.49 -18.14 7.21
CA ASP A 340 -10.04 -17.46 6.03
C ASP A 340 -10.13 -15.94 6.22
N GLU A 341 -10.70 -15.50 7.36
CA GLU A 341 -10.81 -14.08 7.67
C GLU A 341 -9.44 -13.43 7.86
N LEU A 342 -8.51 -14.10 8.54
CA LEU A 342 -7.14 -13.61 8.73
C LEU A 342 -6.43 -13.41 7.40
N ALA A 343 -6.48 -14.39 6.48
CA ALA A 343 -5.89 -14.26 5.16
C ALA A 343 -6.46 -13.05 4.40
N ARG A 344 -7.77 -12.80 4.53
CA ARG A 344 -8.42 -11.62 3.99
C ARG A 344 -7.91 -10.33 4.65
N GLN A 345 -7.81 -10.29 5.98
CA GLN A 345 -7.36 -9.13 6.73
C GLN A 345 -5.90 -8.76 6.43
N LEU A 346 -5.02 -9.75 6.29
CA LEU A 346 -3.62 -9.53 5.89
C LEU A 346 -3.52 -8.83 4.53
N ARG A 347 -4.37 -9.22 3.57
CA ARG A 347 -4.45 -8.59 2.24
C ARG A 347 -5.10 -7.19 2.32
N LEU A 348 -6.24 -7.08 3.01
CA LEU A 348 -7.05 -5.86 3.07
C LEU A 348 -6.32 -4.71 3.77
N ARG A 349 -5.66 -5.00 4.91
CA ARG A 349 -4.90 -4.01 5.68
C ARG A 349 -3.45 -3.87 5.21
N ASP A 350 -3.01 -4.67 4.25
CA ASP A 350 -1.61 -4.77 3.79
C ASP A 350 -0.62 -5.00 4.95
N MET A 351 -1.03 -5.81 5.91
CA MET A 351 -0.21 -6.14 7.09
C MET A 351 1.04 -6.91 6.68
N GLY A 352 2.20 -6.42 7.08
CA GLY A 352 3.47 -7.05 6.74
C GLY A 352 4.46 -7.02 7.92
N GLY A 353 5.44 -7.88 7.89
CA GLY A 353 6.38 -8.12 8.97
C GLY A 353 6.08 -9.45 9.66
N ILE A 354 6.20 -9.49 10.98
CA ILE A 354 5.94 -10.66 11.82
C ILE A 354 4.49 -10.59 12.31
N ILE A 355 3.73 -11.65 12.10
CA ILE A 355 2.35 -11.79 12.58
C ILE A 355 2.31 -13.06 13.46
N VAL A 356 1.82 -12.94 14.68
CA VAL A 356 1.62 -14.04 15.63
C VAL A 356 0.12 -14.17 15.84
N VAL A 357 -0.38 -15.37 15.64
CA VAL A 357 -1.82 -15.69 15.77
C VAL A 357 -2.00 -16.69 16.90
N ASP A 358 -2.85 -16.34 17.84
CA ASP A 358 -3.28 -17.19 18.95
C ASP A 358 -4.62 -17.83 18.58
N PHE A 359 -4.56 -19.09 18.13
CA PHE A 359 -5.74 -19.87 17.78
C PHE A 359 -6.31 -20.57 19.02
N ILE A 360 -7.59 -20.87 19.00
CA ILE A 360 -8.24 -21.65 20.05
C ILE A 360 -7.56 -23.01 20.16
N ASP A 361 -7.24 -23.43 21.40
CA ASP A 361 -6.57 -24.68 21.65
C ASP A 361 -7.27 -25.89 21.05
N MET A 362 -6.48 -26.77 20.44
CA MET A 362 -6.92 -28.02 19.82
C MET A 362 -6.02 -29.16 20.30
N ASN A 363 -6.64 -30.23 20.82
CA ASN A 363 -5.93 -31.37 21.34
C ASN A 363 -5.41 -32.30 20.24
N LEU A 364 -6.19 -32.50 19.19
CA LEU A 364 -5.88 -33.42 18.12
C LEU A 364 -4.80 -32.87 17.17
N ALA A 365 -3.78 -33.65 16.90
CA ALA A 365 -2.71 -33.28 15.97
C ALA A 365 -3.23 -33.11 14.53
N GLU A 366 -4.23 -33.91 14.14
CA GLU A 366 -4.88 -33.84 12.83
C GLU A 366 -5.58 -32.51 12.62
N ASP A 367 -6.28 -31.98 13.62
CA ASP A 367 -6.96 -30.70 13.57
C ASP A 367 -5.97 -29.52 13.43
N ARG A 368 -4.85 -29.59 14.16
CA ARG A 368 -3.76 -28.61 14.02
C ARG A 368 -3.14 -28.63 12.63
N GLN A 369 -2.96 -29.83 12.06
CA GLN A 369 -2.46 -29.96 10.69
C GLN A 369 -3.46 -29.44 9.66
N MET A 370 -4.76 -29.73 9.83
CA MET A 370 -5.83 -29.24 8.96
C MET A 370 -5.89 -27.70 8.98
N LEU A 371 -5.76 -27.09 10.13
CA LEU A 371 -5.71 -25.63 10.26
C LEU A 371 -4.50 -25.03 9.53
N TYR A 372 -3.33 -25.64 9.70
CA TYR A 372 -2.11 -25.19 8.99
C TYR A 372 -2.27 -25.27 7.47
N GLU A 373 -2.79 -26.39 6.96
CA GLU A 373 -3.03 -26.57 5.53
C GLU A 373 -4.07 -25.58 4.97
N ARG A 374 -5.13 -25.32 5.77
CA ARG A 374 -6.15 -24.32 5.44
C ARG A 374 -5.52 -22.92 5.33
N MET A 375 -4.74 -22.50 6.29
CA MET A 375 -4.07 -21.22 6.27
C MET A 375 -3.12 -21.09 5.06
N CYS A 376 -2.33 -22.14 4.78
CA CYS A 376 -1.47 -22.18 3.60
C CYS A 376 -2.27 -22.05 2.29
N LYS A 377 -3.44 -22.68 2.20
CA LYS A 377 -4.34 -22.63 1.03
C LYS A 377 -4.94 -21.23 0.85
N ASP A 378 -5.45 -20.64 1.93
CA ASP A 378 -6.10 -19.32 1.88
C ASP A 378 -5.09 -18.21 1.53
N MET A 379 -3.84 -18.35 1.99
CA MET A 379 -2.75 -17.43 1.66
C MET A 379 -2.17 -17.61 0.25
N GLN A 380 -2.52 -18.63 -0.52
CA GLN A 380 -2.08 -18.77 -1.92
C GLN A 380 -2.54 -17.62 -2.81
N LYS A 381 -3.65 -16.99 -2.46
CA LYS A 381 -4.18 -15.83 -3.18
C LYS A 381 -3.39 -14.53 -2.88
N ASP A 382 -2.54 -14.52 -1.85
CA ASP A 382 -1.74 -13.35 -1.49
C ASP A 382 -0.54 -13.22 -2.42
N ARG A 383 -0.37 -12.03 -2.98
CA ARG A 383 0.74 -11.71 -3.88
C ARG A 383 2.06 -11.41 -3.15
N ALA A 384 1.97 -10.99 -1.89
CA ALA A 384 3.15 -10.77 -1.07
C ALA A 384 3.87 -12.09 -0.77
N ARG A 385 5.19 -12.05 -0.68
CA ARG A 385 5.95 -13.21 -0.21
C ARG A 385 5.63 -13.41 1.27
N HIS A 386 5.28 -14.62 1.63
CA HIS A 386 4.99 -15.00 3.00
C HIS A 386 5.56 -16.38 3.30
N ASN A 387 5.78 -16.62 4.58
CA ASN A 387 6.14 -17.92 5.11
C ASN A 387 5.28 -18.18 6.36
N ILE A 388 4.70 -19.36 6.44
CA ILE A 388 3.81 -19.79 7.53
C ILE A 388 4.49 -20.95 8.23
N LEU A 389 4.65 -20.86 9.53
CA LEU A 389 5.15 -21.98 10.35
C LEU A 389 3.97 -22.76 10.91
N PRO A 390 4.09 -24.09 11.05
CA PRO A 390 3.09 -24.91 11.73
C PRO A 390 2.81 -24.40 13.16
N LEU A 391 1.65 -24.75 13.71
CA LEU A 391 1.32 -24.38 15.09
C LEU A 391 2.40 -24.87 16.06
N SER A 392 2.78 -23.99 16.95
CA SER A 392 3.66 -24.33 18.08
C SER A 392 2.93 -25.24 19.08
N LYS A 393 3.68 -25.77 20.04
CA LYS A 393 3.09 -26.56 21.15
C LYS A 393 2.12 -25.73 22.03
N PHE A 394 2.17 -24.42 21.93
CA PHE A 394 1.32 -23.46 22.66
C PHE A 394 0.17 -22.92 21.82
N GLY A 395 -0.21 -23.57 20.71
CA GLY A 395 -1.31 -23.12 19.84
C GLY A 395 -0.99 -21.91 18.96
N LEU A 396 0.22 -21.34 19.03
CA LEU A 396 0.58 -20.14 18.27
C LEU A 396 1.02 -20.48 16.84
N MET A 397 0.48 -19.75 15.87
CA MET A 397 0.96 -19.78 14.49
C MET A 397 1.76 -18.51 14.18
N GLN A 398 2.92 -18.67 13.55
CA GLN A 398 3.78 -17.56 13.14
C GLN A 398 3.73 -17.41 11.63
N ILE A 399 3.48 -16.17 11.18
CA ILE A 399 3.45 -15.81 9.77
C ILE A 399 4.42 -14.65 9.54
N THR A 400 5.30 -14.78 8.56
CA THR A 400 6.09 -13.65 8.06
C THR A 400 5.60 -13.24 6.69
N ARG A 401 5.30 -11.97 6.50
CA ARG A 401 4.80 -11.43 5.23
C ARG A 401 5.63 -10.21 4.82
N GLN A 402 6.07 -10.18 3.56
CA GLN A 402 6.82 -9.05 3.03
C GLN A 402 5.93 -7.80 3.03
N ARG A 403 6.47 -6.68 3.52
CA ARG A 403 5.81 -5.36 3.39
C ARG A 403 5.91 -4.92 1.93
N VAL A 404 4.77 -4.84 1.26
CA VAL A 404 4.68 -4.37 -0.13
C VAL A 404 4.38 -2.88 -0.16
N ARG A 405 3.52 -2.42 0.74
CA ARG A 405 3.09 -1.02 0.96
C ARG A 405 3.09 -0.71 2.45
N PRO A 406 2.98 0.57 2.84
CA PRO A 406 2.63 0.91 4.22
C PRO A 406 1.35 0.19 4.62
N ALA A 407 1.29 -0.33 5.85
CA ALA A 407 0.05 -0.89 6.37
C ALA A 407 -1.06 0.15 6.28
N MET A 408 -2.22 -0.26 5.79
CA MET A 408 -3.37 0.63 5.69
C MET A 408 -4.07 0.68 7.04
N ASP A 409 -4.05 1.84 7.65
CA ASP A 409 -4.81 2.13 8.85
C ASP A 409 -5.90 3.15 8.50
N VAL A 410 -7.14 2.71 8.51
CA VAL A 410 -8.30 3.59 8.34
C VAL A 410 -8.84 3.87 9.73
N ASN A 411 -8.60 5.09 10.23
CA ASN A 411 -9.17 5.53 11.49
C ASN A 411 -10.70 5.53 11.39
N VAL A 412 -11.32 4.46 11.85
CA VAL A 412 -12.79 4.30 11.94
C VAL A 412 -13.33 4.82 13.26
N GLU A 413 -12.46 5.12 14.23
CA GLU A 413 -12.81 5.55 15.59
C GLU A 413 -12.12 6.86 15.92
N GLU A 414 -12.84 7.79 16.52
CA GLU A 414 -12.29 9.01 17.09
C GLU A 414 -12.00 8.80 18.57
N THR A 415 -10.88 9.31 19.05
CA THR A 415 -10.57 9.27 20.49
C THR A 415 -11.63 10.08 21.25
N CYS A 416 -12.34 9.42 22.17
CA CYS A 416 -13.37 10.08 22.97
C CYS A 416 -12.77 11.28 23.74
N PRO A 417 -13.24 12.51 23.49
CA PRO A 417 -12.68 13.71 24.11
C PRO A 417 -12.91 13.75 25.65
N SER A 418 -13.87 12.97 26.16
CA SER A 418 -14.16 12.92 27.60
C SER A 418 -13.21 12.01 28.38
N CYS A 419 -12.73 10.93 27.82
CA CYS A 419 -11.86 9.98 28.49
C CYS A 419 -10.47 9.82 27.83
N ASN A 420 -10.21 10.54 26.72
CA ASN A 420 -9.00 10.43 25.92
C ASN A 420 -8.63 8.96 25.57
N GLY A 421 -9.66 8.16 25.22
CA GLY A 421 -9.50 6.75 24.83
C GLY A 421 -9.38 5.76 25.99
N THR A 422 -9.36 6.20 27.25
CA THR A 422 -9.19 5.30 28.41
C THR A 422 -10.44 4.48 28.77
N GLY A 423 -11.62 4.83 28.20
CA GLY A 423 -12.92 4.24 28.55
C GLY A 423 -13.37 4.53 30.00
N LYS A 424 -12.55 5.24 30.78
CA LYS A 424 -12.81 5.56 32.17
C LYS A 424 -12.82 7.06 32.38
N ILE A 425 -13.83 7.57 33.06
CA ILE A 425 -13.89 8.96 33.52
C ILE A 425 -13.71 8.98 35.03
N LYS A 426 -13.19 10.08 35.56
CA LYS A 426 -13.10 10.28 37.01
C LYS A 426 -14.50 10.21 37.61
N SER A 427 -14.64 9.53 38.75
CA SER A 427 -15.93 9.41 39.45
C SER A 427 -16.55 10.78 39.67
N SER A 428 -17.82 10.95 39.29
CA SER A 428 -18.58 12.19 39.48
C SER A 428 -18.66 12.63 40.94
N ILE A 429 -18.64 11.69 41.88
CA ILE A 429 -18.67 11.93 43.33
C ILE A 429 -17.39 12.68 43.76
N LEU A 430 -16.22 12.24 43.33
CA LEU A 430 -14.95 12.92 43.65
C LEU A 430 -14.83 14.27 42.94
N PHE A 431 -15.46 14.42 41.79
CA PHE A 431 -15.42 15.66 41.01
C PHE A 431 -16.24 16.78 41.66
N THR A 432 -17.42 16.46 42.21
CA THR A 432 -18.24 17.45 42.92
C THR A 432 -17.57 17.97 44.18
N ASP A 433 -16.90 17.10 44.94
CA ASP A 433 -16.11 17.50 46.11
C ASP A 433 -14.91 18.41 45.76
N GLN A 434 -14.25 18.11 44.62
CA GLN A 434 -13.16 18.95 44.10
C GLN A 434 -13.66 20.31 43.63
N LEU A 435 -14.84 20.36 42.99
CA LEU A 435 -15.49 21.62 42.60
C LEU A 435 -15.85 22.43 43.85
N GLU A 436 -16.47 21.82 44.85
CA GLU A 436 -16.84 22.49 46.08
C GLU A 436 -15.62 23.08 46.82
N ARG A 437 -14.51 22.31 46.89
CA ARG A 437 -13.24 22.81 47.48
C ARG A 437 -12.67 23.99 46.69
N LYS A 438 -12.76 23.98 45.34
CA LYS A 438 -12.32 25.11 44.52
C LYS A 438 -13.21 26.33 44.73
N ILE A 439 -14.52 26.16 44.82
CA ILE A 439 -15.48 27.23 45.09
C ILE A 439 -15.17 27.81 46.47
N ASP A 440 -14.97 26.98 47.50
CA ASP A 440 -14.59 27.41 48.85
C ASP A 440 -13.29 28.22 48.85
N GLN A 441 -12.29 27.75 48.09
CA GLN A 441 -11.01 28.47 47.94
C GLN A 441 -11.19 29.85 47.28
N LEU A 442 -12.00 29.93 46.21
CA LEU A 442 -12.23 31.17 45.49
C LEU A 442 -13.02 32.19 46.33
N VAL A 443 -14.08 31.74 47.04
CA VAL A 443 -14.95 32.62 47.81
C VAL A 443 -14.31 33.01 49.15
N ASN A 444 -13.89 32.01 49.96
CA ASN A 444 -13.47 32.23 51.33
C ASN A 444 -11.99 32.61 51.47
N LYS A 445 -11.10 32.12 50.56
CA LYS A 445 -9.66 32.44 50.66
C LYS A 445 -9.24 33.60 49.75
N ILE A 446 -9.83 33.72 48.56
CA ILE A 446 -9.44 34.74 47.57
C ILE A 446 -10.40 35.92 47.57
N GLY A 447 -11.65 35.74 48.11
CA GLY A 447 -12.63 36.81 48.22
C GLY A 447 -13.40 37.13 46.94
N ILE A 448 -13.44 36.23 45.96
CA ILE A 448 -14.16 36.43 44.72
C ILE A 448 -15.65 36.17 44.94
N LYS A 449 -16.45 37.25 44.82
CA LYS A 449 -17.91 37.17 45.04
C LYS A 449 -18.74 36.79 43.80
N ARG A 450 -18.17 36.82 42.59
CA ARG A 450 -18.86 36.45 41.35
C ARG A 450 -17.92 35.72 40.43
N PHE A 451 -18.32 34.54 39.94
CA PHE A 451 -17.57 33.75 38.96
C PHE A 451 -18.52 32.89 38.13
N TYR A 452 -18.06 32.46 36.97
CA TYR A 452 -18.73 31.54 36.11
C TYR A 452 -18.08 30.17 36.19
N LEU A 453 -18.89 29.11 36.38
CA LEU A 453 -18.43 27.74 36.42
C LEU A 453 -18.77 27.06 35.07
N HIS A 454 -17.75 26.89 34.21
CA HIS A 454 -17.89 26.18 32.98
C HIS A 454 -17.59 24.68 33.19
N VAL A 455 -18.58 23.85 32.98
CA VAL A 455 -18.48 22.39 33.14
C VAL A 455 -19.10 21.66 31.96
N HIS A 456 -18.74 20.39 31.79
CA HIS A 456 -19.34 19.56 30.77
C HIS A 456 -20.88 19.44 30.97
N PRO A 457 -21.72 19.37 29.90
CA PRO A 457 -23.19 19.32 30.01
C PRO A 457 -23.72 18.25 30.98
N TYR A 458 -23.12 17.04 31.01
CA TYR A 458 -23.51 16.00 31.97
C TYR A 458 -23.25 16.39 33.42
N VAL A 459 -22.16 17.07 33.70
CA VAL A 459 -21.84 17.58 35.05
C VAL A 459 -22.81 18.71 35.43
N ALA A 460 -23.15 19.59 34.47
CA ALA A 460 -24.16 20.63 34.68
C ALA A 460 -25.54 20.02 35.00
N ALA A 461 -25.95 18.98 34.26
CA ALA A 461 -27.19 18.25 34.51
C ALA A 461 -27.20 17.65 35.93
N TYR A 462 -26.11 16.98 36.32
CA TYR A 462 -25.98 16.40 37.66
C TYR A 462 -26.00 17.45 38.78
N ILE A 463 -25.32 18.57 38.63
CA ILE A 463 -25.31 19.66 39.61
C ILE A 463 -26.70 20.32 39.77
N ASN A 464 -27.51 20.32 38.69
CA ASN A 464 -28.87 20.90 38.69
C ASN A 464 -29.94 19.86 39.05
N GLN A 465 -29.63 18.59 39.24
CA GLN A 465 -30.58 17.53 39.49
C GLN A 465 -31.20 17.61 40.92
N GLY A 466 -32.50 17.31 41.04
CA GLY A 466 -33.20 17.19 42.31
C GLY A 466 -33.82 18.49 42.83
N VAL A 467 -34.78 18.36 43.78
CA VAL A 467 -35.52 19.50 44.36
C VAL A 467 -34.60 20.48 45.12
N VAL A 468 -33.59 19.93 45.80
CA VAL A 468 -32.48 20.70 46.43
C VAL A 468 -31.20 20.38 45.72
N SER A 469 -31.02 21.00 44.55
CA SER A 469 -29.83 20.79 43.71
C SER A 469 -28.52 21.22 44.39
N LEU A 470 -27.37 20.60 43.99
CA LEU A 470 -26.06 20.98 44.45
C LEU A 470 -25.77 22.50 44.19
N LYS A 471 -26.25 23.02 43.09
CA LYS A 471 -26.21 24.45 42.76
C LYS A 471 -26.86 25.31 43.83
N ARG A 472 -28.08 24.93 44.25
CA ARG A 472 -28.82 25.66 45.35
C ARG A 472 -28.11 25.53 46.68
N LYS A 473 -27.53 24.35 47.00
CA LYS A 473 -26.75 24.17 48.23
C LYS A 473 -25.53 25.09 48.25
N TRP A 474 -24.81 25.17 47.15
CA TRP A 474 -23.63 26.05 47.02
C TRP A 474 -24.01 27.55 47.05
N GLN A 475 -25.10 27.92 46.41
CA GLN A 475 -25.62 29.30 46.50
C GLN A 475 -26.01 29.68 47.93
N LEU A 476 -26.61 28.80 48.71
CA LEU A 476 -26.94 29.05 50.09
C LEU A 476 -25.73 29.07 51.02
N LYS A 477 -24.66 28.29 50.66
CA LYS A 477 -23.48 28.19 51.50
C LYS A 477 -22.43 29.30 51.22
N TYR A 478 -22.37 29.79 50.01
CA TYR A 478 -21.31 30.72 49.57
C TYR A 478 -21.86 32.12 49.14
N GLY A 479 -23.12 32.31 49.05
CA GLY A 479 -23.77 33.59 48.69
C GLY A 479 -24.23 33.58 47.24
#